data_acddf945461c36d40b39217905ec5adc
#
_entry.id   acddf945461c36d40b39217905ec5adc
#
_cell.length_a   1.000
_cell.length_b   1.000
_cell.length_c   1.000
_cell.angle_alpha   90.00
_cell.angle_beta   90.00
_cell.angle_gamma   90.00
#
_symmetry.space_group_name_H-M   'P 1'
#
loop_
_entity.id
_entity.type
_entity.pdbx_description
1 polymer ?
#
loop_
_entity_poly.entity_id
_entity_poly.type
_entity_poly.pdbx_seq_one_letter_code
_entity_poly.pdbx_strand_id
1 'polypeptide(L)'
;MTPKEILSRNLRRAVSKDVGLAGILLYIPAEICVVPNRVAWTDGQKTYFAEEYFKYEPEEQVAIAIHEGLHVALRHVQRGKALAVLEGQGYDPQIWNIACDVVINQAIRNCHWCVLPKDACLPEHCLPATQLQKRAAQLWTAEEIYSELKRDKDAYKKLLSNGADSFICDLDVSRGPFSPAAAIHVQSMEEGIWRERLVRAQAGLAPGSILRRLSADVPKPKVRWESVLRSFLSVRLMPVTETSWSRPSRRTLSLGTHAQFLDPGMERQRGLRRASIVVDTSGSIDDGLLHTFIAEINSIMVKTGCEVVLVNSDAEVQQVSTHRVPIRGYTAKGGGGTDFRPALEHLRRFPLDVAVYFTDLEGTFPEKRPPFPLLWAVTKELAVPFGQKVLLPARGTV
;
A
#
# COMPACT_ATOMS: atom_id res chain seq x y z
N MET A 1 25.63 1.98 -34.71
CA MET A 1 25.34 1.98 -33.25
C MET A 1 25.05 0.55 -32.81
N THR A 2 25.63 0.14 -31.72
CA THR A 2 25.30 -1.16 -31.13
C THR A 2 23.89 -1.15 -30.51
N PRO A 3 23.23 -2.33 -30.38
CA PRO A 3 21.93 -2.41 -29.71
C PRO A 3 21.90 -1.73 -28.33
N LYS A 4 22.98 -1.84 -27.55
CA LYS A 4 23.11 -1.20 -26.24
C LYS A 4 23.17 0.34 -26.32
N GLU A 5 23.83 0.87 -27.33
CA GLU A 5 23.88 2.32 -27.57
C GLU A 5 22.53 2.87 -28.01
N ILE A 6 21.78 2.12 -28.86
CA ILE A 6 20.43 2.50 -29.29
C ILE A 6 19.50 2.55 -28.08
N LEU A 7 19.44 1.49 -27.27
CA LEU A 7 18.59 1.44 -26.08
C LEU A 7 18.94 2.57 -25.10
N SER A 8 20.22 2.78 -24.83
CA SER A 8 20.69 3.88 -23.95
C SER A 8 20.29 5.26 -24.47
N ARG A 9 20.35 5.47 -25.80
CA ARG A 9 19.88 6.72 -26.44
C ARG A 9 18.38 6.90 -26.26
N ASN A 10 17.59 5.83 -26.44
CA ASN A 10 16.14 5.89 -26.33
C ASN A 10 15.68 6.21 -24.90
N LEU A 11 16.29 5.57 -23.90
CA LEU A 11 16.04 5.88 -22.48
C LEU A 11 16.43 7.31 -22.13
N ARG A 12 17.57 7.81 -22.60
CA ARG A 12 17.98 9.21 -22.42
C ARG A 12 17.00 10.17 -23.08
N ARG A 13 16.49 9.85 -24.28
CA ARG A 13 15.48 10.66 -24.96
C ARG A 13 14.19 10.73 -24.15
N ALA A 14 13.71 9.61 -23.63
CA ALA A 14 12.51 9.56 -22.76
C ALA A 14 12.67 10.47 -21.53
N VAL A 15 13.78 10.32 -20.81
CA VAL A 15 14.09 11.10 -19.60
C VAL A 15 14.27 12.60 -19.89
N SER A 16 14.87 12.96 -21.03
CA SER A 16 15.06 14.37 -21.41
C SER A 16 13.74 15.06 -21.80
N LYS A 17 12.75 14.30 -22.30
CA LYS A 17 11.45 14.82 -22.73
C LYS A 17 10.43 14.85 -21.60
N ASP A 18 10.51 13.91 -20.67
CA ASP A 18 9.65 13.86 -19.48
C ASP A 18 10.53 13.55 -18.25
N VAL A 19 10.85 14.60 -17.49
CA VAL A 19 11.73 14.52 -16.31
C VAL A 19 11.16 13.56 -15.24
N GLY A 20 9.84 13.40 -15.18
CA GLY A 20 9.21 12.43 -14.27
C GLY A 20 9.66 11.01 -14.54
N LEU A 21 9.90 10.64 -15.81
CA LEU A 21 10.40 9.31 -16.18
C LEU A 21 11.82 9.03 -15.67
N ALA A 22 12.63 10.08 -15.39
CA ALA A 22 13.95 9.90 -14.80
C ALA A 22 13.89 9.22 -13.43
N GLY A 23 12.91 9.60 -12.60
CA GLY A 23 12.66 9.01 -11.29
C GLY A 23 12.25 7.54 -11.33
N ILE A 24 11.98 7.01 -12.53
CA ILE A 24 11.55 5.63 -12.77
C ILE A 24 12.59 4.89 -13.61
N LEU A 25 12.79 5.28 -14.86
CA LEU A 25 13.58 4.51 -15.83
C LEU A 25 15.05 4.35 -15.45
N LEU A 26 15.64 5.32 -14.73
CA LEU A 26 17.03 5.24 -14.28
C LEU A 26 17.27 4.18 -13.17
N TYR A 27 16.22 3.70 -12.54
CA TYR A 27 16.31 2.69 -11.47
C TYR A 27 15.95 1.27 -11.93
N ILE A 28 15.61 1.11 -13.22
CA ILE A 28 15.23 -0.19 -13.78
C ILE A 28 16.39 -0.68 -14.66
N PRO A 29 17.03 -1.80 -14.30
CA PRO A 29 18.02 -2.42 -15.17
C PRO A 29 17.38 -2.86 -16.48
N ALA A 30 18.04 -2.59 -17.61
CA ALA A 30 17.61 -2.99 -18.93
C ALA A 30 18.63 -3.96 -19.54
N GLU A 31 18.17 -5.12 -19.99
CA GLU A 31 18.99 -6.18 -20.57
C GLU A 31 18.57 -6.46 -22.01
N ILE A 32 19.55 -6.80 -22.87
CA ILE A 32 19.31 -7.21 -24.24
C ILE A 32 19.45 -8.73 -24.32
N CYS A 33 18.44 -9.39 -24.86
CA CYS A 33 18.37 -10.83 -24.93
C CYS A 33 18.11 -11.29 -26.37
N VAL A 34 18.59 -12.48 -26.71
CA VAL A 34 18.28 -13.12 -27.98
C VAL A 34 17.14 -14.12 -27.75
N VAL A 35 15.92 -13.68 -27.99
CA VAL A 35 14.71 -14.50 -27.83
C VAL A 35 13.86 -14.27 -29.06
N PRO A 36 13.58 -15.32 -29.86
CA PRO A 36 12.79 -15.20 -31.09
C PRO A 36 11.33 -14.87 -30.75
N ASN A 37 10.70 -14.10 -31.63
CA ASN A 37 9.29 -13.73 -31.57
C ASN A 37 8.87 -12.92 -30.29
N ARG A 38 9.81 -12.28 -29.65
CA ARG A 38 9.55 -11.29 -28.57
C ARG A 38 10.15 -9.94 -28.92
N VAL A 39 9.45 -8.88 -28.54
CA VAL A 39 9.90 -7.49 -28.73
C VAL A 39 10.57 -6.99 -27.46
N ALA A 40 9.82 -6.91 -26.37
CA ALA A 40 10.28 -6.53 -25.05
C ALA A 40 9.40 -7.20 -24.00
N TRP A 41 9.86 -7.24 -22.74
CA TRP A 41 9.07 -7.77 -21.61
C TRP A 41 9.72 -7.40 -20.28
N THR A 42 9.01 -7.65 -19.18
CA THR A 42 9.53 -7.47 -17.82
C THR A 42 9.19 -8.63 -16.88
N ASP A 43 10.08 -8.89 -15.91
CA ASP A 43 9.85 -9.80 -14.77
C ASP A 43 9.35 -9.04 -13.51
N GLY A 44 9.14 -7.73 -13.65
CA GLY A 44 8.75 -6.83 -12.56
C GLY A 44 9.92 -6.23 -11.78
N GLN A 45 11.17 -6.54 -12.14
CA GLN A 45 12.39 -5.94 -11.58
C GLN A 45 13.28 -5.33 -12.66
N LYS A 46 13.35 -5.98 -13.82
CA LYS A 46 14.15 -5.59 -14.98
C LYS A 46 13.28 -5.55 -16.21
N THR A 47 13.77 -4.85 -17.22
CA THR A 47 13.21 -4.84 -18.57
C THR A 47 14.15 -5.56 -19.53
N TYR A 48 13.58 -6.32 -20.46
CA TYR A 48 14.31 -7.12 -21.44
C TYR A 48 13.89 -6.69 -22.84
N PHE A 49 14.88 -6.61 -23.74
CA PHE A 49 14.67 -6.19 -25.12
C PHE A 49 15.30 -7.21 -26.07
N ALA A 50 14.49 -7.73 -27.01
CA ALA A 50 14.96 -8.68 -28.00
C ALA A 50 15.35 -8.01 -29.32
N GLU A 51 15.81 -8.79 -30.29
CA GLU A 51 16.22 -8.27 -31.60
C GLU A 51 15.07 -7.57 -32.34
N GLU A 52 13.83 -8.06 -32.16
CA GLU A 52 12.64 -7.48 -32.79
C GLU A 52 12.41 -6.02 -32.41
N TYR A 53 12.76 -5.62 -31.15
CA TYR A 53 12.68 -4.24 -30.69
C TYR A 53 13.44 -3.26 -31.59
N PHE A 54 14.59 -3.67 -32.09
CA PHE A 54 15.47 -2.79 -32.90
C PHE A 54 14.99 -2.63 -34.36
N LYS A 55 13.94 -3.36 -34.79
CA LYS A 55 13.30 -3.23 -36.10
C LYS A 55 12.23 -2.13 -36.13
N TYR A 56 11.74 -1.68 -35.00
CA TYR A 56 10.77 -0.59 -34.88
C TYR A 56 11.41 0.77 -35.21
N GLU A 57 10.58 1.75 -35.57
CA GLU A 57 11.05 3.11 -35.77
C GLU A 57 11.56 3.75 -34.46
N PRO A 58 12.51 4.69 -34.51
CA PRO A 58 13.12 5.25 -33.30
C PRO A 58 12.12 5.82 -32.29
N GLU A 59 11.01 6.41 -32.75
CA GLU A 59 9.95 6.96 -31.92
C GLU A 59 9.12 5.85 -31.24
N GLU A 60 8.89 4.75 -31.94
CA GLU A 60 8.21 3.56 -31.41
C GLU A 60 9.10 2.83 -30.40
N GLN A 61 10.41 2.71 -30.66
CA GLN A 61 11.37 2.15 -29.71
C GLN A 61 11.36 2.90 -28.38
N VAL A 62 11.24 4.22 -28.40
CA VAL A 62 11.13 5.03 -27.19
C VAL A 62 9.84 4.73 -26.45
N ALA A 63 8.72 4.61 -27.15
CA ALA A 63 7.43 4.28 -26.56
C ALA A 63 7.44 2.89 -25.89
N ILE A 64 8.00 1.88 -26.56
CA ILE A 64 8.16 0.52 -26.02
C ILE A 64 9.04 0.53 -24.77
N ALA A 65 10.16 1.25 -24.78
CA ALA A 65 11.05 1.31 -23.64
C ALA A 65 10.39 1.97 -22.41
N ILE A 66 9.55 2.98 -22.61
CA ILE A 66 8.75 3.61 -21.55
C ILE A 66 7.69 2.63 -21.05
N HIS A 67 7.02 1.94 -21.96
CA HIS A 67 5.97 0.97 -21.66
C HIS A 67 6.48 -0.12 -20.69
N GLU A 68 7.58 -0.77 -21.02
CA GLU A 68 8.18 -1.79 -20.14
C GLU A 68 8.60 -1.25 -18.78
N GLY A 69 9.19 -0.05 -18.78
CA GLY A 69 9.57 0.60 -17.53
C GLY A 69 8.37 0.94 -16.64
N LEU A 70 7.23 1.30 -17.22
CA LEU A 70 6.01 1.59 -16.48
C LEU A 70 5.37 0.33 -15.89
N HIS A 71 5.46 -0.84 -16.54
CA HIS A 71 5.04 -2.10 -15.94
C HIS A 71 5.77 -2.40 -14.63
N VAL A 72 7.09 -2.16 -14.57
CA VAL A 72 7.88 -2.31 -13.35
C VAL A 72 7.43 -1.31 -12.29
N ALA A 73 7.33 -0.03 -12.66
CA ALA A 73 6.99 1.04 -11.73
C ALA A 73 5.58 0.90 -11.12
N LEU A 74 4.60 0.51 -11.93
CA LEU A 74 3.21 0.26 -11.52
C LEU A 74 3.03 -1.12 -10.87
N ARG A 75 4.11 -1.93 -10.84
CA ARG A 75 4.13 -3.26 -10.21
C ARG A 75 3.11 -4.24 -10.79
N HIS A 76 2.91 -4.20 -12.09
CA HIS A 76 1.90 -5.01 -12.76
C HIS A 76 2.14 -6.51 -12.59
N VAL A 77 3.39 -6.99 -12.61
CA VAL A 77 3.75 -8.39 -12.35
C VAL A 77 3.35 -8.80 -10.93
N GLN A 78 3.66 -7.99 -9.91
CA GLN A 78 3.34 -8.29 -8.52
C GLN A 78 1.84 -8.20 -8.24
N ARG A 79 1.15 -7.24 -8.84
CA ARG A 79 -0.32 -7.11 -8.76
C ARG A 79 -1.00 -8.30 -9.43
N GLY A 80 -0.51 -8.76 -10.59
CA GLY A 80 -1.01 -9.96 -11.26
C GLY A 80 -0.83 -11.22 -10.40
N LYS A 81 0.33 -11.38 -9.75
CA LYS A 81 0.56 -12.49 -8.80
C LYS A 81 -0.41 -12.45 -7.61
N ALA A 82 -0.65 -11.26 -7.06
CA ALA A 82 -1.62 -11.09 -5.97
C ALA A 82 -3.04 -11.42 -6.42
N LEU A 83 -3.43 -10.99 -7.63
CA LEU A 83 -4.73 -11.31 -8.21
C LEU A 83 -4.89 -12.80 -8.49
N ALA A 84 -3.83 -13.47 -8.97
CA ALA A 84 -3.81 -14.92 -9.19
C ALA A 84 -4.02 -15.72 -7.90
N VAL A 85 -3.48 -15.24 -6.76
CA VAL A 85 -3.72 -15.85 -5.44
C VAL A 85 -5.18 -15.67 -5.01
N LEU A 86 -5.77 -14.50 -5.26
CA LEU A 86 -7.15 -14.19 -4.87
C LEU A 86 -8.19 -14.96 -5.70
N GLU A 87 -7.96 -15.08 -7.02
CA GLU A 87 -8.92 -15.69 -7.94
C GLU A 87 -8.69 -17.18 -8.20
N GLY A 88 -7.50 -17.69 -7.85
CA GLY A 88 -7.15 -19.10 -8.08
C GLY A 88 -7.27 -19.50 -9.55
N GLN A 89 -8.04 -20.56 -9.83
CA GLN A 89 -8.27 -21.04 -11.20
C GLN A 89 -9.07 -20.04 -12.08
N GLY A 90 -9.64 -19.01 -11.50
CA GLY A 90 -10.34 -17.96 -12.23
C GLY A 90 -9.42 -16.91 -12.85
N TYR A 91 -8.16 -16.83 -12.46
CA TYR A 91 -7.22 -15.84 -12.97
C TYR A 91 -6.82 -16.14 -14.42
N ASP A 92 -6.86 -15.11 -15.27
CA ASP A 92 -6.41 -15.17 -16.66
C ASP A 92 -5.23 -14.20 -16.87
N PRO A 93 -4.02 -14.70 -17.04
CA PRO A 93 -2.82 -13.87 -17.20
C PRO A 93 -2.82 -13.06 -18.50
N GLN A 94 -3.48 -13.52 -19.56
CA GLN A 94 -3.55 -12.80 -20.83
C GLN A 94 -4.47 -11.58 -20.71
N ILE A 95 -5.65 -11.75 -20.10
CA ILE A 95 -6.56 -10.63 -19.81
C ILE A 95 -5.88 -9.61 -18.90
N TRP A 96 -5.10 -10.08 -17.90
CA TRP A 96 -4.35 -9.17 -17.01
C TRP A 96 -3.32 -8.36 -17.76
N ASN A 97 -2.53 -9.00 -18.63
CA ASN A 97 -1.53 -8.32 -19.46
C ASN A 97 -2.19 -7.21 -20.31
N ILE A 98 -3.22 -7.57 -21.08
CA ILE A 98 -3.97 -6.61 -21.92
C ILE A 98 -4.50 -5.43 -21.08
N ALA A 99 -5.05 -5.68 -19.89
CA ALA A 99 -5.57 -4.63 -19.02
C ALA A 99 -4.47 -3.66 -18.57
N CYS A 100 -3.28 -4.17 -18.26
CA CYS A 100 -2.11 -3.37 -17.89
C CYS A 100 -1.60 -2.53 -19.07
N ASP A 101 -1.53 -3.13 -20.26
CA ASP A 101 -1.08 -2.47 -21.49
C ASP A 101 -1.99 -1.31 -21.87
N VAL A 102 -3.31 -1.51 -21.79
CA VAL A 102 -4.30 -0.47 -22.05
C VAL A 102 -4.09 0.76 -21.18
N VAL A 103 -3.81 0.58 -19.89
CA VAL A 103 -3.56 1.69 -18.97
C VAL A 103 -2.31 2.46 -19.37
N ILE A 104 -1.22 1.77 -19.67
CA ILE A 104 0.06 2.37 -20.04
C ILE A 104 -0.06 3.04 -21.42
N ASN A 105 -0.59 2.33 -22.40
CA ASN A 105 -0.72 2.84 -23.77
C ASN A 105 -1.60 4.08 -23.83
N GLN A 106 -2.69 4.13 -23.05
CA GLN A 106 -3.52 5.32 -22.90
C GLN A 106 -2.73 6.53 -22.37
N ALA A 107 -1.80 6.32 -21.48
CA ALA A 107 -0.96 7.40 -20.96
C ALA A 107 0.08 7.88 -21.95
N ILE A 108 0.66 6.96 -22.75
CA ILE A 108 1.68 7.26 -23.76
C ILE A 108 1.10 7.88 -25.02
N ARG A 109 -0.09 7.46 -25.47
CA ARG A 109 -0.65 7.82 -26.80
C ARG A 109 -0.77 9.33 -27.06
N ASN A 110 -0.85 10.13 -26.02
CA ASN A 110 -0.92 11.59 -26.15
C ASN A 110 0.45 12.28 -26.06
N CYS A 111 1.53 11.53 -26.18
CA CYS A 111 2.88 12.10 -26.27
C CYS A 111 3.16 12.57 -27.70
N HIS A 112 3.73 13.78 -27.84
CA HIS A 112 4.08 14.34 -29.15
C HIS A 112 5.49 13.96 -29.61
N TRP A 113 6.25 13.26 -28.79
CA TRP A 113 7.68 12.96 -29.01
C TRP A 113 8.00 11.47 -29.03
N CYS A 114 7.02 10.60 -28.84
CA CYS A 114 7.08 9.15 -29.08
C CYS A 114 5.76 8.69 -29.71
N VAL A 115 5.78 7.56 -30.42
CA VAL A 115 4.67 7.01 -31.17
C VAL A 115 4.45 5.58 -30.71
N LEU A 116 3.22 5.24 -30.35
CA LEU A 116 2.86 3.84 -30.07
C LEU A 116 2.90 3.00 -31.35
N PRO A 117 3.33 1.75 -31.29
CA PRO A 117 3.14 0.78 -32.35
C PRO A 117 1.67 0.68 -32.78
N LYS A 118 1.43 0.35 -34.06
CA LYS A 118 0.09 0.35 -34.66
C LYS A 118 -0.88 -0.67 -34.02
N ASP A 119 -0.34 -1.72 -33.48
CA ASP A 119 -1.04 -2.84 -32.81
C ASP A 119 -1.22 -2.62 -31.31
N ALA A 120 -0.79 -1.47 -30.78
CA ALA A 120 -0.93 -1.17 -29.35
C ALA A 120 -2.40 -1.20 -28.89
N CYS A 121 -2.65 -1.92 -27.80
CA CYS A 121 -3.98 -2.04 -27.22
C CYS A 121 -4.41 -0.75 -26.53
N LEU A 122 -5.60 -0.25 -26.84
CA LEU A 122 -6.12 1.00 -26.33
C LEU A 122 -7.51 0.81 -25.68
N PRO A 123 -7.95 1.72 -24.79
CA PRO A 123 -9.22 1.58 -24.07
C PRO A 123 -10.46 1.36 -24.96
N GLU A 124 -10.50 1.98 -26.11
CA GLU A 124 -11.60 1.83 -27.08
C GLU A 124 -11.70 0.43 -27.71
N HIS A 125 -10.63 -0.34 -27.63
CA HIS A 125 -10.63 -1.74 -28.06
C HIS A 125 -11.23 -2.67 -26.97
N CYS A 126 -11.12 -2.28 -25.68
CA CYS A 126 -11.42 -3.11 -24.53
C CYS A 126 -12.71 -2.73 -23.82
N LEU A 127 -13.06 -1.46 -23.82
CA LEU A 127 -14.17 -0.93 -23.04
C LEU A 127 -15.32 -0.48 -23.94
N PRO A 128 -16.59 -0.73 -23.55
CA PRO A 128 -17.74 -0.25 -24.27
C PRO A 128 -17.74 1.28 -24.35
N ALA A 129 -18.13 1.83 -25.49
CA ALA A 129 -18.22 3.28 -25.70
C ALA A 129 -19.09 3.99 -24.65
N THR A 130 -20.14 3.32 -24.17
CA THR A 130 -21.03 3.84 -23.11
C THR A 130 -20.33 4.02 -21.77
N GLN A 131 -19.33 3.20 -21.46
CA GLN A 131 -18.53 3.32 -20.23
C GLN A 131 -17.48 4.41 -20.38
N LEU A 132 -16.82 4.52 -21.54
CA LEU A 132 -15.86 5.58 -21.84
C LEU A 132 -16.51 6.98 -21.87
N GLN A 133 -17.79 7.07 -22.23
CA GLN A 133 -18.56 8.32 -22.12
C GLN A 133 -18.85 8.73 -20.68
N LYS A 134 -19.07 7.75 -19.79
CA LYS A 134 -19.34 8.01 -18.37
C LYS A 134 -18.10 8.34 -17.55
N ARG A 135 -16.95 7.74 -17.91
CA ARG A 135 -15.70 7.88 -17.19
C ARG A 135 -14.53 7.94 -18.16
N ALA A 136 -13.73 8.98 -18.05
CA ALA A 136 -12.56 9.16 -18.91
C ALA A 136 -11.59 7.97 -18.79
N ALA A 137 -11.02 7.54 -19.92
CA ALA A 137 -10.16 6.35 -20.01
C ALA A 137 -9.00 6.37 -19.01
N GLN A 138 -8.40 7.53 -18.75
CA GLN A 138 -7.29 7.71 -17.81
C GLN A 138 -7.65 7.52 -16.32
N LEU A 139 -8.91 7.35 -16.01
CA LEU A 139 -9.38 7.12 -14.63
C LEU A 139 -9.59 5.63 -14.31
N TRP A 140 -9.38 4.75 -15.28
CA TRP A 140 -9.50 3.30 -15.10
C TRP A 140 -8.20 2.70 -14.59
N THR A 141 -8.32 1.77 -13.65
CA THR A 141 -7.20 0.95 -13.16
C THR A 141 -7.10 -0.35 -13.95
N ALA A 142 -5.94 -1.02 -13.90
CA ALA A 142 -5.75 -2.30 -14.56
C ALA A 142 -6.73 -3.37 -14.04
N GLU A 143 -7.02 -3.38 -12.72
CA GLU A 143 -7.99 -4.32 -12.12
C GLU A 143 -9.41 -4.09 -12.61
N GLU A 144 -9.81 -2.84 -12.79
CA GLU A 144 -11.14 -2.50 -13.30
C GLU A 144 -11.29 -2.93 -14.77
N ILE A 145 -10.28 -2.69 -15.60
CA ILE A 145 -10.27 -3.12 -17.01
C ILE A 145 -10.26 -4.66 -17.09
N TYR A 146 -9.44 -5.33 -16.28
CA TYR A 146 -9.42 -6.77 -16.18
C TYR A 146 -10.79 -7.34 -15.85
N SER A 147 -11.48 -6.77 -14.88
CA SER A 147 -12.82 -7.21 -14.46
C SER A 147 -13.85 -7.03 -15.58
N GLU A 148 -13.77 -5.92 -16.34
CA GLU A 148 -14.65 -5.68 -17.48
C GLU A 148 -14.40 -6.67 -18.62
N LEU A 149 -13.14 -6.90 -19.01
CA LEU A 149 -12.78 -7.87 -20.07
C LEU A 149 -13.17 -9.30 -19.70
N LYS A 150 -13.06 -9.66 -18.43
CA LYS A 150 -13.46 -10.97 -17.93
C LYS A 150 -14.97 -11.17 -17.97
N ARG A 151 -15.74 -10.10 -17.77
CA ARG A 151 -17.19 -10.10 -17.85
C ARG A 151 -17.68 -10.19 -19.29
N ASP A 152 -17.01 -9.51 -20.24
CA ASP A 152 -17.37 -9.48 -21.66
C ASP A 152 -16.40 -10.34 -22.50
N LYS A 153 -16.69 -11.65 -22.52
CA LYS A 153 -15.89 -12.62 -23.28
C LYS A 153 -15.89 -12.39 -24.81
N ASP A 154 -16.89 -11.71 -25.34
CA ASP A 154 -16.98 -11.41 -26.78
C ASP A 154 -16.08 -10.23 -27.14
N ALA A 155 -15.98 -9.21 -26.28
CA ALA A 155 -14.99 -8.15 -26.40
C ALA A 155 -13.56 -8.72 -26.37
N TYR A 156 -13.27 -9.63 -25.47
CA TYR A 156 -11.98 -10.29 -25.38
C TYR A 156 -11.62 -11.11 -26.64
N LYS A 157 -12.55 -11.92 -27.15
CA LYS A 157 -12.34 -12.69 -28.39
C LYS A 157 -12.08 -11.78 -29.60
N LYS A 158 -12.77 -10.65 -29.67
CA LYS A 158 -12.59 -9.66 -30.74
C LYS A 158 -11.20 -9.00 -30.67
N LEU A 159 -10.68 -8.76 -29.48
CA LEU A 159 -9.32 -8.27 -29.27
C LEU A 159 -8.28 -9.24 -29.80
N LEU A 160 -8.39 -10.52 -29.46
CA LEU A 160 -7.48 -11.57 -29.94
C LEU A 160 -7.52 -11.70 -31.47
N SER A 161 -8.70 -11.58 -32.10
CA SER A 161 -8.83 -11.65 -33.56
C SER A 161 -8.25 -10.45 -34.30
N ASN A 162 -8.06 -9.32 -33.64
CA ASN A 162 -7.52 -8.07 -34.21
C ASN A 162 -5.98 -7.96 -34.12
N GLY A 163 -5.27 -9.04 -33.76
CA GLY A 163 -3.80 -9.06 -33.73
C GLY A 163 -3.16 -8.57 -32.42
N ALA A 164 -3.93 -8.46 -31.35
CA ALA A 164 -3.39 -8.21 -30.00
C ALA A 164 -2.42 -9.31 -29.52
N ASP A 165 -2.23 -10.36 -30.33
CA ASP A 165 -1.35 -11.49 -30.02
C ASP A 165 0.15 -11.14 -29.98
N SER A 166 0.59 -10.06 -30.61
CA SER A 166 2.01 -9.70 -30.66
C SER A 166 2.56 -9.11 -29.34
N PHE A 167 1.68 -8.59 -28.47
CA PHE A 167 2.05 -8.05 -27.15
C PHE A 167 1.65 -8.94 -25.96
N ILE A 168 1.15 -10.16 -26.22
CA ILE A 168 0.49 -11.04 -25.22
C ILE A 168 1.43 -11.57 -24.13
N CYS A 169 2.72 -11.27 -24.14
CA CYS A 169 3.67 -11.87 -23.21
C CYS A 169 4.64 -10.89 -22.55
N ASP A 170 4.23 -9.65 -22.31
CA ASP A 170 5.13 -8.62 -21.77
C ASP A 170 5.37 -8.77 -20.27
N LEU A 171 4.47 -9.45 -19.55
CA LEU A 171 4.62 -9.74 -18.13
C LEU A 171 5.08 -11.19 -17.90
N ASP A 172 6.33 -11.38 -17.47
CA ASP A 172 6.81 -12.71 -17.05
C ASP A 172 6.45 -13.00 -15.60
N VAL A 173 5.28 -13.59 -15.39
CA VAL A 173 4.77 -13.94 -14.06
C VAL A 173 5.48 -15.18 -13.49
N SER A 174 6.21 -15.94 -14.31
CA SER A 174 6.81 -17.24 -13.92
C SER A 174 8.12 -17.13 -13.15
N ARG A 175 8.85 -16.00 -13.25
CA ARG A 175 10.16 -15.80 -12.62
C ARG A 175 10.07 -15.01 -11.32
N GLY A 176 10.60 -15.58 -10.25
CA GLY A 176 10.81 -14.93 -8.95
C GLY A 176 10.90 -15.94 -7.80
N PRO A 177 11.71 -15.69 -6.76
CA PRO A 177 11.88 -16.62 -5.65
C PRO A 177 10.59 -16.74 -4.84
N PHE A 178 10.04 -17.94 -4.80
CA PHE A 178 8.92 -18.30 -3.96
C PHE A 178 9.42 -18.81 -2.60
N SER A 179 9.53 -17.90 -1.64
CA SER A 179 9.48 -18.25 -0.22
C SER A 179 8.40 -17.39 0.44
N PRO A 180 7.31 -17.97 0.96
CA PRO A 180 6.12 -17.19 1.35
C PRO A 180 6.38 -16.12 2.44
N ALA A 181 7.21 -16.39 3.43
CA ALA A 181 7.40 -15.47 4.55
C ALA A 181 8.44 -14.36 4.28
N ALA A 182 9.56 -14.67 3.60
CA ALA A 182 10.56 -13.67 3.22
C ALA A 182 10.06 -12.79 2.06
N ALA A 183 9.26 -13.35 1.16
CA ALA A 183 8.66 -12.65 0.03
C ALA A 183 7.73 -11.51 0.48
N ILE A 184 6.93 -11.69 1.51
CA ILE A 184 5.99 -10.66 2.00
C ILE A 184 6.72 -9.42 2.52
N HIS A 185 7.82 -9.59 3.25
CA HIS A 185 8.55 -8.45 3.81
C HIS A 185 9.33 -7.67 2.73
N VAL A 186 10.03 -8.37 1.84
CA VAL A 186 10.76 -7.77 0.71
C VAL A 186 9.78 -7.08 -0.25
N GLN A 187 8.65 -7.73 -0.57
CA GLN A 187 7.60 -7.16 -1.41
C GLN A 187 7.03 -5.85 -0.83
N SER A 188 6.82 -5.78 0.48
CA SER A 188 6.29 -4.56 1.12
C SER A 188 7.30 -3.40 1.14
N MET A 189 8.59 -3.70 1.27
CA MET A 189 9.65 -2.67 1.18
C MET A 189 9.78 -2.14 -0.25
N GLU A 190 9.82 -3.02 -1.25
CA GLU A 190 9.90 -2.63 -2.66
C GLU A 190 8.66 -1.82 -3.09
N GLU A 191 7.48 -2.21 -2.63
CA GLU A 191 6.23 -1.45 -2.86
C GLU A 191 6.33 -0.04 -2.28
N GLY A 192 6.87 0.11 -1.09
CA GLY A 192 7.11 1.40 -0.45
C GLY A 192 8.08 2.27 -1.27
N ILE A 193 9.18 1.68 -1.75
CA ILE A 193 10.20 2.37 -2.56
C ILE A 193 9.62 2.82 -3.90
N TRP A 194 8.92 1.95 -4.63
CA TRP A 194 8.34 2.31 -5.93
C TRP A 194 7.24 3.36 -5.80
N ARG A 195 6.40 3.24 -4.77
CA ARG A 195 5.39 4.27 -4.47
C ARG A 195 6.03 5.63 -4.19
N GLU A 196 7.07 5.67 -3.36
CA GLU A 196 7.77 6.92 -3.04
C GLU A 196 8.40 7.54 -4.30
N ARG A 197 9.00 6.72 -5.16
CA ARG A 197 9.55 7.16 -6.46
C ARG A 197 8.47 7.73 -7.37
N LEU A 198 7.33 7.04 -7.49
CA LEU A 198 6.19 7.51 -8.29
C LEU A 198 5.63 8.83 -7.77
N VAL A 199 5.41 8.95 -6.46
CA VAL A 199 4.93 10.19 -5.83
C VAL A 199 5.91 11.34 -6.04
N ARG A 200 7.21 11.11 -5.85
CA ARG A 200 8.25 12.13 -6.11
C ARG A 200 8.32 12.49 -7.60
N ALA A 201 8.23 11.50 -8.47
CA ALA A 201 8.23 11.71 -9.91
C ALA A 201 7.01 12.49 -10.39
N GLN A 202 5.86 12.37 -9.70
CA GLN A 202 4.64 13.14 -9.97
C GLN A 202 4.67 14.56 -9.37
N ALA A 203 5.48 14.80 -8.34
CA ALA A 203 5.59 16.11 -7.70
C ALA A 203 6.29 17.11 -8.64
N GLY A 204 5.61 18.19 -9.00
CA GLY A 204 6.18 19.24 -9.86
C GLY A 204 6.21 18.96 -11.35
N LEU A 205 5.47 17.95 -11.83
CA LEU A 205 5.40 17.61 -13.25
C LEU A 205 4.68 18.70 -14.09
N ALA A 206 5.25 18.95 -15.27
CA ALA A 206 4.63 19.78 -16.26
C ALA A 206 3.27 19.24 -16.73
N PRO A 207 2.33 20.10 -17.17
CA PRO A 207 1.14 19.65 -17.86
C PRO A 207 1.52 18.78 -19.07
N GLY A 208 0.95 17.56 -19.14
CA GLY A 208 1.24 16.63 -20.25
C GLY A 208 2.21 15.49 -19.96
N SER A 209 2.84 15.44 -18.78
CA SER A 209 3.64 14.30 -18.37
C SER A 209 2.83 12.99 -18.38
N ILE A 210 3.48 11.89 -18.84
CA ILE A 210 2.91 10.54 -18.87
C ILE A 210 2.47 10.10 -17.47
N LEU A 211 3.28 10.33 -16.46
CA LEU A 211 2.99 9.92 -15.08
C LEU A 211 1.76 10.60 -14.48
N ARG A 212 1.44 11.82 -14.92
CA ARG A 212 0.25 12.53 -14.46
C ARG A 212 -1.04 11.87 -14.96
N ARG A 213 -0.97 11.20 -16.11
CA ARG A 213 -2.08 10.48 -16.73
C ARG A 213 -2.31 9.11 -16.12
N LEU A 214 -1.30 8.57 -15.43
CA LEU A 214 -1.35 7.28 -14.73
C LEU A 214 -1.84 7.40 -13.27
N SER A 215 -2.33 8.57 -12.85
CA SER A 215 -2.70 8.84 -11.45
C SER A 215 -3.74 7.87 -10.87
N ALA A 216 -4.61 7.30 -11.68
CA ALA A 216 -5.61 6.32 -11.23
C ALA A 216 -5.00 4.95 -10.94
N ASP A 217 -4.01 4.53 -11.74
CA ASP A 217 -3.38 3.21 -11.62
C ASP A 217 -2.16 3.18 -10.69
N VAL A 218 -1.68 4.35 -10.25
CA VAL A 218 -0.65 4.40 -9.20
C VAL A 218 -1.20 3.74 -7.93
N PRO A 219 -0.53 2.70 -7.40
CA PRO A 219 -0.98 2.00 -6.20
C PRO A 219 -1.22 3.01 -5.07
N LYS A 220 -2.47 3.19 -4.70
CA LYS A 220 -2.82 4.04 -3.55
C LYS A 220 -2.16 3.46 -2.31
N PRO A 221 -1.61 4.29 -1.41
CA PRO A 221 -1.04 3.80 -0.18
C PRO A 221 -2.14 3.03 0.58
N LYS A 222 -2.10 1.73 0.54
CA LYS A 222 -2.73 0.93 1.59
C LYS A 222 -1.89 1.19 2.83
N VAL A 223 -2.28 2.21 3.60
CA VAL A 223 -1.65 2.43 4.91
C VAL A 223 -1.97 1.18 5.69
N ARG A 224 -0.93 0.37 5.95
CA ARG A 224 -1.10 -0.85 6.73
C ARG A 224 -1.65 -0.44 8.10
N TRP A 225 -2.80 -0.96 8.44
CA TRP A 225 -3.47 -0.64 9.70
C TRP A 225 -2.55 -0.87 10.92
N GLU A 226 -1.66 -1.87 10.83
CA GLU A 226 -0.66 -2.15 11.86
C GLU A 226 0.30 -0.96 12.06
N SER A 227 0.68 -0.29 10.98
CA SER A 227 1.56 0.88 11.04
C SER A 227 0.85 2.07 11.69
N VAL A 228 -0.45 2.27 11.38
CA VAL A 228 -1.27 3.33 12.01
C VAL A 228 -1.43 3.04 13.49
N LEU A 229 -1.78 1.80 13.84
CA LEU A 229 -1.94 1.34 15.22
C LEU A 229 -0.64 1.53 16.02
N ARG A 230 0.50 1.07 15.47
CA ARG A 230 1.82 1.26 16.09
C ARG A 230 2.15 2.73 16.28
N SER A 231 1.99 3.54 15.25
CA SER A 231 2.27 4.97 15.34
C SER A 231 1.42 5.63 16.39
N PHE A 232 0.11 5.36 16.38
CA PHE A 232 -0.85 5.92 17.32
C PHE A 232 -0.52 5.56 18.78
N LEU A 233 -0.19 4.30 19.05
CA LEU A 233 0.14 3.81 20.39
C LEU A 233 1.55 4.24 20.81
N SER A 234 2.56 4.14 19.93
CA SER A 234 3.95 4.47 20.27
C SER A 234 4.12 5.93 20.67
N VAL A 235 3.49 6.86 19.97
CA VAL A 235 3.56 8.30 20.29
C VAL A 235 3.05 8.58 21.70
N ARG A 236 2.09 7.80 22.19
CA ARG A 236 1.41 8.03 23.49
C ARG A 236 1.97 7.18 24.63
N LEU A 237 2.52 6.02 24.30
CA LEU A 237 3.03 5.06 25.28
C LEU A 237 4.54 5.12 25.47
N MET A 238 5.29 5.72 24.53
CA MET A 238 6.72 5.92 24.75
C MET A 238 6.98 6.91 25.87
N PRO A 239 7.97 6.64 26.73
CA PRO A 239 8.36 7.55 27.80
C PRO A 239 8.78 8.90 27.22
N VAL A 240 8.16 9.96 27.65
CA VAL A 240 8.59 11.33 27.29
C VAL A 240 9.87 11.63 28.05
N THR A 241 10.85 12.18 27.34
CA THR A 241 12.08 12.67 27.95
C THR A 241 11.90 14.17 28.16
N GLU A 242 11.95 14.60 29.42
CA GLU A 242 11.80 16.01 29.78
C GLU A 242 13.12 16.56 30.33
N THR A 243 13.30 17.86 30.22
CA THR A 243 14.42 18.55 30.87
C THR A 243 14.21 18.55 32.38
N SER A 244 15.23 18.13 33.14
CA SER A 244 15.19 18.05 34.58
C SER A 244 16.36 18.80 35.20
N TRP A 245 16.05 19.70 36.09
CA TRP A 245 17.06 20.43 36.89
C TRP A 245 17.61 19.58 38.03
N SER A 246 16.92 18.50 38.44
CA SER A 246 17.42 17.56 39.44
C SER A 246 18.61 16.73 38.98
N ARG A 247 18.81 16.64 37.64
CA ARG A 247 19.96 15.95 37.02
C ARG A 247 20.61 16.89 36.03
N PRO A 248 21.71 17.55 36.39
CA PRO A 248 22.46 18.41 35.46
C PRO A 248 22.97 17.61 34.26
N SER A 249 23.10 18.28 33.11
CA SER A 249 23.66 17.72 31.89
C SER A 249 25.05 17.15 32.15
N ARG A 250 25.33 15.93 31.65
CA ARG A 250 26.65 15.31 31.73
C ARG A 250 27.74 16.18 31.11
N ARG A 251 27.37 16.97 30.09
CA ARG A 251 28.27 17.92 29.42
C ARG A 251 28.69 19.03 30.38
N THR A 252 27.74 19.59 31.13
CA THR A 252 28.03 20.62 32.12
C THR A 252 28.84 20.06 33.27
N LEU A 253 28.51 18.85 33.75
CA LEU A 253 29.27 18.21 34.83
C LEU A 253 30.73 17.88 34.41
N SER A 254 30.98 17.60 33.13
CA SER A 254 32.35 17.34 32.62
C SER A 254 33.22 18.61 32.56
N LEU A 255 32.63 19.79 32.55
CA LEU A 255 33.36 21.08 32.58
C LEU A 255 33.83 21.46 34.00
N GLY A 256 33.32 20.75 35.02
CA GLY A 256 33.75 20.96 36.40
C GLY A 256 33.57 22.38 36.87
N THR A 257 34.60 22.93 37.53
CA THR A 257 34.64 24.33 38.03
C THR A 257 34.64 25.42 36.95
N HIS A 258 34.82 25.06 35.69
CA HIS A 258 34.75 25.99 34.55
C HIS A 258 33.31 26.23 34.07
N ALA A 259 32.33 25.50 34.53
CA ALA A 259 30.93 25.72 34.18
C ALA A 259 30.39 26.93 34.92
N GLN A 260 30.12 28.03 34.20
CA GLN A 260 29.50 29.24 34.77
C GLN A 260 27.99 29.04 35.05
N PHE A 261 27.36 28.11 34.32
CA PHE A 261 25.93 27.77 34.40
C PHE A 261 25.74 26.27 34.36
N LEU A 262 24.75 25.77 35.12
CA LEU A 262 24.32 24.39 35.07
C LEU A 262 23.19 24.26 34.02
N ASP A 263 23.43 23.46 32.97
CA ASP A 263 22.36 23.11 32.04
C ASP A 263 21.51 21.97 32.62
N PRO A 264 20.19 21.97 32.41
CA PRO A 264 19.35 20.86 32.81
C PRO A 264 19.70 19.60 32.03
N GLY A 265 19.67 18.48 32.69
CA GLY A 265 19.79 17.18 32.05
C GLY A 265 18.46 16.68 31.48
N MET A 266 18.50 15.53 30.85
CA MET A 266 17.33 14.86 30.32
C MET A 266 16.91 13.72 31.27
N GLU A 267 15.68 13.74 31.72
CA GLU A 267 15.11 12.69 32.56
C GLU A 267 13.93 12.04 31.86
N ARG A 268 13.91 10.69 31.84
CA ARG A 268 12.74 9.95 31.36
C ARG A 268 11.66 10.01 32.44
N GLN A 269 10.47 10.47 32.07
CA GLN A 269 9.31 10.35 32.93
C GLN A 269 9.12 8.88 33.35
N ARG A 270 9.20 8.64 34.67
CA ARG A 270 8.94 7.35 35.27
C ARG A 270 7.44 7.25 35.57
N GLY A 271 6.66 6.80 34.61
CA GLY A 271 5.24 6.50 34.80
C GLY A 271 4.90 5.21 34.08
N LEU A 272 4.10 4.36 34.73
CA LEU A 272 3.54 3.20 34.06
C LEU A 272 2.50 3.72 33.05
N ARG A 273 2.82 3.64 31.76
CA ARG A 273 1.88 3.99 30.71
C ARG A 273 0.81 2.93 30.61
N ARG A 274 -0.44 3.35 30.44
CA ARG A 274 -1.58 2.46 30.41
C ARG A 274 -2.40 2.66 29.14
N ALA A 275 -2.54 1.59 28.37
CA ALA A 275 -3.44 1.52 27.23
C ALA A 275 -4.69 0.73 27.58
N SER A 276 -5.84 1.07 27.01
CA SER A 276 -6.98 0.16 27.00
C SER A 276 -7.23 -0.38 25.60
N ILE A 277 -7.58 -1.65 25.55
CA ILE A 277 -8.03 -2.34 24.34
C ILE A 277 -9.43 -2.86 24.60
N VAL A 278 -10.40 -2.31 23.91
CA VAL A 278 -11.77 -2.80 23.92
C VAL A 278 -11.99 -3.65 22.71
N VAL A 279 -12.45 -4.86 22.92
CA VAL A 279 -12.83 -5.79 21.83
C VAL A 279 -14.35 -5.93 21.86
N ASP A 280 -14.96 -5.54 20.77
CA ASP A 280 -16.35 -5.83 20.49
C ASP A 280 -16.51 -7.33 20.26
N THR A 281 -17.34 -7.97 21.07
CA THR A 281 -17.56 -9.41 21.00
C THR A 281 -18.85 -9.78 20.29
N SER A 282 -19.44 -8.83 19.56
CA SER A 282 -20.55 -9.13 18.63
C SER A 282 -20.08 -10.11 17.55
N GLY A 283 -20.96 -11.02 17.13
CA GLY A 283 -20.61 -12.18 16.28
C GLY A 283 -20.12 -11.87 14.85
N SER A 284 -19.82 -10.61 14.54
CA SER A 284 -19.37 -10.12 13.23
C SER A 284 -17.84 -10.07 13.09
N ILE A 285 -17.08 -10.29 14.17
CA ILE A 285 -15.61 -10.18 14.15
C ILE A 285 -14.97 -11.52 13.85
N ASP A 286 -14.00 -11.50 12.90
CA ASP A 286 -13.23 -12.68 12.51
C ASP A 286 -12.13 -13.00 13.52
N ASP A 287 -12.09 -14.25 14.00
CA ASP A 287 -11.10 -14.71 14.99
C ASP A 287 -9.65 -14.56 14.48
N GLY A 288 -9.38 -14.80 13.19
CA GLY A 288 -8.06 -14.65 12.59
C GLY A 288 -7.57 -13.20 12.63
N LEU A 289 -8.43 -12.25 12.30
CA LEU A 289 -8.15 -10.82 12.38
C LEU A 289 -7.91 -10.38 13.83
N LEU A 290 -8.72 -10.89 14.76
CA LEU A 290 -8.59 -10.63 16.19
C LEU A 290 -7.23 -11.14 16.74
N HIS A 291 -6.82 -12.34 16.35
CA HIS A 291 -5.51 -12.87 16.73
C HIS A 291 -4.35 -12.00 16.21
N THR A 292 -4.43 -11.54 14.96
CA THR A 292 -3.44 -10.64 14.38
C THR A 292 -3.41 -9.30 15.13
N PHE A 293 -4.58 -8.75 15.47
CA PHE A 293 -4.70 -7.53 16.25
C PHE A 293 -4.05 -7.66 17.64
N ILE A 294 -4.34 -8.74 18.36
CA ILE A 294 -3.74 -9.01 19.69
C ILE A 294 -2.22 -9.22 19.57
N ALA A 295 -1.74 -9.86 18.51
CA ALA A 295 -0.30 -10.02 18.28
C ALA A 295 0.41 -8.66 18.10
N GLU A 296 -0.21 -7.70 17.38
CA GLU A 296 0.31 -6.34 17.25
C GLU A 296 0.34 -5.60 18.59
N ILE A 297 -0.71 -5.72 19.39
CA ILE A 297 -0.75 -5.15 20.75
C ILE A 297 0.37 -5.74 21.61
N ASN A 298 0.56 -7.06 21.59
CA ASN A 298 1.63 -7.72 22.32
C ASN A 298 3.03 -7.21 21.89
N SER A 299 3.25 -7.00 20.60
CA SER A 299 4.49 -6.41 20.09
C SER A 299 4.75 -5.01 20.66
N ILE A 300 3.69 -4.20 20.79
CA ILE A 300 3.78 -2.85 21.36
C ILE A 300 4.02 -2.92 22.88
N MET A 301 3.34 -3.82 23.60
CA MET A 301 3.56 -4.03 25.03
C MET A 301 5.03 -4.36 25.34
N VAL A 302 5.63 -5.28 24.57
CA VAL A 302 7.04 -5.67 24.74
C VAL A 302 7.98 -4.47 24.52
N LYS A 303 7.70 -3.62 23.54
CA LYS A 303 8.53 -2.46 23.19
C LYS A 303 8.40 -1.30 24.18
N THR A 304 7.20 -1.05 24.67
CA THR A 304 6.90 0.11 25.51
C THR A 304 6.91 -0.19 27.00
N GLY A 305 6.74 -1.46 27.40
CA GLY A 305 6.55 -1.86 28.79
C GLY A 305 5.24 -1.33 29.40
N CYS A 306 4.26 -0.98 28.59
CA CYS A 306 2.97 -0.47 29.05
C CYS A 306 2.10 -1.56 29.70
N GLU A 307 1.18 -1.12 30.55
CA GLU A 307 0.10 -1.96 31.06
C GLU A 307 -1.11 -1.86 30.11
N VAL A 308 -1.72 -2.99 29.80
CA VAL A 308 -2.91 -3.05 28.93
C VAL A 308 -4.11 -3.49 29.74
N VAL A 309 -5.17 -2.66 29.74
CA VAL A 309 -6.51 -3.00 30.25
C VAL A 309 -7.31 -3.53 29.06
N LEU A 310 -7.55 -4.83 29.03
CA LEU A 310 -8.34 -5.50 28.02
C LEU A 310 -9.79 -5.63 28.48
N VAL A 311 -10.70 -5.13 27.66
CA VAL A 311 -12.13 -5.10 27.94
C VAL A 311 -12.87 -5.84 26.81
N ASN A 312 -13.63 -6.85 27.15
CA ASN A 312 -14.59 -7.48 26.25
C ASN A 312 -15.96 -6.84 26.49
N SER A 313 -16.55 -6.32 25.45
CA SER A 313 -17.85 -5.64 25.53
C SER A 313 -18.70 -5.96 24.31
N ASP A 314 -19.96 -6.15 24.57
CA ASP A 314 -21.05 -6.16 23.56
C ASP A 314 -22.04 -5.04 23.91
N ALA A 315 -23.28 -5.33 24.29
CA ALA A 315 -24.19 -4.34 24.85
C ALA A 315 -23.81 -3.91 26.28
N GLU A 316 -22.98 -4.71 26.98
CA GLU A 316 -22.47 -4.47 28.31
C GLU A 316 -20.99 -4.87 28.41
N VAL A 317 -20.31 -4.48 29.51
CA VAL A 317 -18.95 -4.92 29.78
C VAL A 317 -18.97 -6.34 30.32
N GLN A 318 -18.51 -7.30 29.52
CA GLN A 318 -18.54 -8.72 29.85
C GLN A 318 -17.36 -9.15 30.72
N GLN A 319 -16.16 -8.63 30.41
CA GLN A 319 -14.95 -9.00 31.11
C GLN A 319 -13.92 -7.86 31.04
N VAL A 320 -13.22 -7.65 32.15
CA VAL A 320 -12.07 -6.73 32.21
C VAL A 320 -10.88 -7.46 32.78
N SER A 321 -9.75 -7.35 32.13
CA SER A 321 -8.48 -7.94 32.61
C SER A 321 -7.33 -6.96 32.38
N THR A 322 -6.34 -6.98 33.27
CA THR A 322 -5.16 -6.12 33.19
C THR A 322 -3.91 -6.93 32.97
N HIS A 323 -3.14 -6.57 31.98
CA HIS A 323 -1.96 -7.31 31.54
C HIS A 323 -0.72 -6.43 31.56
N ARG A 324 0.36 -6.91 32.19
CA ARG A 324 1.73 -6.34 32.13
C ARG A 324 2.68 -7.18 31.30
N VAL A 325 2.22 -8.33 30.86
CA VAL A 325 2.91 -9.27 29.99
C VAL A 325 2.04 -9.57 28.78
N PRO A 326 2.64 -10.06 27.66
CA PRO A 326 1.88 -10.36 26.45
C PRO A 326 0.67 -11.27 26.72
N ILE A 327 -0.45 -10.91 26.12
CA ILE A 327 -1.74 -11.61 26.23
C ILE A 327 -1.62 -12.94 25.49
N ARG A 328 -1.89 -14.05 26.18
CA ARG A 328 -1.85 -15.41 25.61
C ARG A 328 -3.22 -16.06 25.71
N GLY A 329 -3.57 -16.86 24.68
CA GLY A 329 -4.79 -17.67 24.70
C GLY A 329 -6.07 -16.86 24.76
N TYR A 330 -6.10 -15.68 24.09
CA TYR A 330 -7.26 -14.82 24.06
C TYR A 330 -8.39 -15.48 23.25
N THR A 331 -9.58 -15.54 23.84
CA THR A 331 -10.82 -15.92 23.18
C THR A 331 -11.87 -14.87 23.48
N ALA A 332 -12.57 -14.37 22.45
CA ALA A 332 -13.65 -13.43 22.62
C ALA A 332 -14.85 -14.14 23.31
N LYS A 333 -15.40 -13.52 24.33
CA LYS A 333 -16.63 -14.00 25.00
C LYS A 333 -17.70 -12.94 24.87
N GLY A 334 -18.80 -13.26 24.23
CA GLY A 334 -19.94 -12.38 24.01
C GLY A 334 -20.83 -12.95 22.91
N GLY A 335 -21.76 -12.19 22.39
CA GLY A 335 -22.70 -12.62 21.34
C GLY A 335 -23.98 -11.81 21.29
N GLY A 336 -24.03 -10.69 22.04
CA GLY A 336 -25.14 -9.75 22.07
C GLY A 336 -25.06 -8.67 21.00
N GLY A 337 -25.96 -7.67 21.09
CA GLY A 337 -25.88 -6.44 20.29
C GLY A 337 -24.73 -5.55 20.74
N THR A 338 -24.43 -4.48 19.99
CA THR A 338 -23.31 -3.59 20.29
C THR A 338 -23.75 -2.24 20.86
N ASP A 339 -23.24 -1.87 22.03
CA ASP A 339 -23.36 -0.54 22.62
C ASP A 339 -21.97 -0.07 23.13
N PHE A 340 -21.48 1.03 22.59
CA PHE A 340 -20.15 1.56 22.96
C PHE A 340 -20.16 2.35 24.26
N ARG A 341 -21.33 2.79 24.76
CA ARG A 341 -21.48 3.63 25.93
C ARG A 341 -20.98 2.98 27.22
N PRO A 342 -21.39 1.73 27.57
CA PRO A 342 -20.97 1.10 28.82
C PRO A 342 -19.47 0.90 28.90
N ALA A 343 -18.84 0.44 27.80
CA ALA A 343 -17.40 0.24 27.76
C ALA A 343 -16.62 1.54 27.92
N LEU A 344 -16.97 2.58 27.17
CA LEU A 344 -16.30 3.88 27.24
C LEU A 344 -16.50 4.58 28.59
N GLU A 345 -17.67 4.44 29.23
CA GLU A 345 -17.90 4.94 30.56
C GLU A 345 -17.10 4.16 31.62
N HIS A 346 -17.03 2.83 31.48
CA HIS A 346 -16.19 2.00 32.35
C HIS A 346 -14.71 2.43 32.30
N LEU A 347 -14.21 2.74 31.11
CA LEU A 347 -12.82 3.16 30.89
C LEU A 347 -12.47 4.50 31.54
N ARG A 348 -13.43 5.38 31.80
CA ARG A 348 -13.20 6.65 32.52
C ARG A 348 -12.69 6.48 33.95
N ARG A 349 -12.88 5.28 34.52
CA ARG A 349 -12.40 4.93 35.87
C ARG A 349 -10.90 4.67 35.93
N PHE A 350 -10.25 4.49 34.75
CA PHE A 350 -8.82 4.23 34.70
C PHE A 350 -8.06 5.47 34.20
N PRO A 351 -6.89 5.76 34.74
CA PRO A 351 -6.00 6.77 34.19
C PRO A 351 -5.35 6.18 32.92
N LEU A 352 -5.93 6.46 31.77
CA LEU A 352 -5.50 5.93 30.47
C LEU A 352 -4.73 6.97 29.67
N ASP A 353 -3.60 6.59 29.10
CA ASP A 353 -2.87 7.41 28.12
C ASP A 353 -3.50 7.30 26.73
N VAL A 354 -4.17 6.15 26.43
CA VAL A 354 -4.76 5.87 25.12
C VAL A 354 -5.74 4.71 25.20
N ALA A 355 -6.75 4.70 24.33
CA ALA A 355 -7.64 3.56 24.14
C ALA A 355 -7.75 3.19 22.65
N VAL A 356 -7.92 1.91 22.38
CA VAL A 356 -8.23 1.35 21.04
C VAL A 356 -9.52 0.54 21.16
N TYR A 357 -10.47 0.80 20.29
CA TYR A 357 -11.72 0.06 20.20
C TYR A 357 -11.76 -0.75 18.90
N PHE A 358 -11.83 -2.06 19.01
CA PHE A 358 -11.92 -3.00 17.89
C PHE A 358 -13.39 -3.38 17.67
N THR A 359 -13.99 -2.99 16.53
CA THR A 359 -15.42 -3.12 16.27
C THR A 359 -15.75 -3.04 14.77
N ASP A 360 -16.95 -3.39 14.38
CA ASP A 360 -17.50 -3.12 13.05
C ASP A 360 -18.29 -1.79 12.96
N LEU A 361 -18.39 -1.04 14.07
CA LEU A 361 -19.13 0.23 14.22
C LEU A 361 -20.66 0.11 14.17
N GLU A 362 -21.24 -1.08 14.21
CA GLU A 362 -22.69 -1.25 14.27
C GLU A 362 -23.18 -1.17 15.72
N GLY A 363 -23.22 0.05 16.30
CA GLY A 363 -23.61 0.25 17.68
C GLY A 363 -23.92 1.70 18.03
N THR A 364 -24.36 1.92 19.27
CA THR A 364 -24.72 3.24 19.78
C THR A 364 -23.54 3.95 20.39
N PHE A 365 -23.25 5.17 19.92
CA PHE A 365 -22.18 6.02 20.43
C PHE A 365 -22.60 6.86 21.63
N PRO A 366 -21.67 7.18 22.56
CA PRO A 366 -21.93 8.16 23.60
C PRO A 366 -21.99 9.59 23.03
N GLU A 367 -22.82 10.44 23.61
CA GLU A 367 -22.92 11.84 23.23
C GLU A 367 -21.63 12.63 23.53
N LYS A 368 -20.94 12.26 24.61
CA LYS A 368 -19.74 12.98 25.08
C LYS A 368 -18.48 12.20 24.71
N ARG A 369 -17.53 12.90 24.12
CA ARG A 369 -16.19 12.37 23.85
C ARG A 369 -15.52 11.90 25.15
N PRO A 370 -14.80 10.75 25.15
CA PRO A 370 -14.00 10.31 26.29
C PRO A 370 -12.81 11.25 26.53
N PRO A 371 -12.29 11.34 27.77
CA PRO A 371 -11.18 12.24 28.13
C PRO A 371 -9.82 11.78 27.62
N PHE A 372 -9.71 10.58 27.11
CA PHE A 372 -8.49 9.98 26.58
C PHE A 372 -8.52 9.89 25.05
N PRO A 373 -7.35 9.88 24.39
CA PRO A 373 -7.23 9.62 22.96
C PRO A 373 -7.79 8.25 22.60
N LEU A 374 -8.67 8.18 21.57
CA LEU A 374 -9.32 6.97 21.13
C LEU A 374 -9.03 6.71 19.66
N LEU A 375 -8.66 5.46 19.34
CA LEU A 375 -8.54 4.91 17.99
C LEU A 375 -9.63 3.85 17.80
N TRP A 376 -10.45 4.03 16.78
CA TRP A 376 -11.39 3.03 16.30
C TRP A 376 -10.69 2.14 15.25
N ALA A 377 -10.45 0.88 15.58
CA ALA A 377 -9.95 -0.15 14.69
C ALA A 377 -11.16 -0.90 14.12
N VAL A 378 -11.51 -0.60 12.87
CA VAL A 378 -12.84 -0.93 12.34
C VAL A 378 -12.77 -1.89 11.15
N THR A 379 -13.73 -2.80 11.06
CA THR A 379 -13.87 -3.74 9.93
C THR A 379 -14.77 -3.21 8.81
N LYS A 380 -15.60 -2.18 9.11
CA LYS A 380 -16.49 -1.52 8.14
C LYS A 380 -16.18 -0.04 8.01
N GLU A 381 -16.35 0.53 6.83
CA GLU A 381 -16.06 1.95 6.57
C GLU A 381 -17.27 2.83 6.91
N LEU A 382 -17.57 2.96 8.20
CA LEU A 382 -18.61 3.87 8.71
C LEU A 382 -17.98 5.13 9.34
N ALA A 383 -18.79 6.19 9.48
CA ALA A 383 -18.35 7.43 10.12
C ALA A 383 -18.28 7.26 11.65
N VAL A 384 -17.28 7.88 12.27
CA VAL A 384 -17.14 7.94 13.74
C VAL A 384 -17.36 9.36 14.22
N PRO A 385 -18.08 9.59 15.34
CA PRO A 385 -18.38 10.93 15.85
C PRO A 385 -17.17 11.63 16.48
N PHE A 386 -16.18 10.86 16.94
CA PHE A 386 -14.94 11.36 17.57
C PHE A 386 -13.83 10.29 17.51
N GLY A 387 -12.60 10.71 17.79
CA GLY A 387 -11.42 9.83 17.76
C GLY A 387 -10.81 9.75 16.36
N GLN A 388 -9.80 8.90 16.22
CA GLN A 388 -9.20 8.52 14.95
C GLN A 388 -9.75 7.15 14.51
N LYS A 389 -9.75 6.90 13.22
CA LYS A 389 -10.23 5.64 12.63
C LYS A 389 -9.14 4.98 11.81
N VAL A 390 -9.01 3.68 11.93
CA VAL A 390 -8.21 2.83 11.04
C VAL A 390 -9.05 1.67 10.54
N LEU A 391 -9.08 1.49 9.22
CA LEU A 391 -9.80 0.40 8.59
C LEU A 391 -8.92 -0.85 8.59
N LEU A 392 -9.47 -1.94 9.08
CA LEU A 392 -8.88 -3.27 9.09
C LEU A 392 -9.32 -4.03 7.81
N PRO A 393 -8.53 -4.99 7.30
CA PRO A 393 -8.93 -5.77 6.14
C PRO A 393 -10.21 -6.57 6.43
N ALA A 394 -11.12 -6.58 5.47
CA ALA A 394 -12.32 -7.44 5.55
C ALA A 394 -11.95 -8.93 5.41
N ARG A 395 -12.87 -9.83 5.83
CA ARG A 395 -12.74 -11.29 5.64
C ARG A 395 -12.24 -11.63 4.24
N GLY A 396 -11.09 -12.31 4.12
CA GLY A 396 -10.58 -12.83 2.85
C GLY A 396 -9.56 -11.96 2.10
N THR A 397 -9.04 -10.90 2.68
CA THR A 397 -8.00 -10.03 2.07
C THR A 397 -6.66 -10.09 2.83
N VAL A 398 -6.19 -11.29 3.14
CA VAL A 398 -4.82 -11.54 3.63
C VAL A 398 -4.00 -12.22 2.58
#